data_4edd5116b06f491782c32297c29547ca
#
_entry.id   4edd5116b06f491782c32297c29547ca
#
_cell.length_a   1.000
_cell.length_b   1.000
_cell.length_c   1.000
_cell.angle_alpha   90.00
_cell.angle_beta   90.00
_cell.angle_gamma   90.00
#
_symmetry.space_group_name_H-M   'P 1'
#
loop_
_entity.id
_entity.type
_entity.pdbx_description
1 polymer ?
#
loop_
_entity_poly.entity_id
_entity_poly.type
_entity_poly.pdbx_seq_one_letter_code
_entity_poly.pdbx_strand_id
1 'polypeptide(L)'
;SPKITARISQVLVKENDRVTAGQTVAILDGKDYEAKRDQAQYKVTNTKVEYDRAQQLYDLGAGTKQALDTAQFNYDTAVSTLAQAESDVAETVITAPMDGVVVGEPKTVGTMAVQGNSNPTVIMRIADTSTKQILAKVDETDIGKIQVGQDATFTVDAFTDRTFTAHVSKIAKTDTSNTWDTNGTSSTSSSSSNSSASVIYYYVTLDVDDPDDVLKLGMTARVDITTSQKDDALVVPIAALKTNDSGSYVIRVDANGQTEQVPVTTGIYSDEYVEILSGLTQGDKVSIAYTASSKSSSSNSNKRQGPPPM
;
A
#
# COMPACT_ATOMS: atom_id res chain seq x y z
N SER A 1 10.78 11.01 10.63
CA SER A 1 12.19 10.88 11.11
C SER A 1 12.72 12.24 11.52
N PRO A 2 13.61 12.33 12.53
CA PRO A 2 14.16 13.59 12.99
C PRO A 2 15.17 14.16 11.97
N LYS A 3 15.31 15.49 11.92
CA LYS A 3 16.34 16.18 11.13
C LYS A 3 17.62 16.44 11.94
N ILE A 4 17.57 16.24 13.24
CA ILE A 4 18.68 16.37 14.17
C ILE A 4 18.81 15.10 15.02
N THR A 5 20.01 14.86 15.57
CA THR A 5 20.23 13.73 16.48
C THR A 5 20.11 14.19 17.93
N ALA A 6 19.06 13.73 18.61
CA ALA A 6 18.83 14.05 20.02
C ALA A 6 17.99 12.96 20.70
N ARG A 7 17.95 12.96 22.04
CA ARG A 7 17.14 12.04 22.82
C ARG A 7 15.69 12.52 22.88
N ILE A 8 14.72 11.60 22.75
CA ILE A 8 13.30 11.92 22.92
C ILE A 8 13.04 12.29 24.39
N SER A 9 12.61 13.54 24.61
CA SER A 9 12.27 14.07 25.92
C SER A 9 10.81 13.81 26.28
N GLN A 10 9.90 14.01 25.32
CA GLN A 10 8.47 13.81 25.50
C GLN A 10 7.84 13.26 24.21
N VAL A 11 6.82 12.44 24.38
CA VAL A 11 5.90 12.00 23.31
C VAL A 11 4.50 12.41 23.72
N LEU A 12 3.83 13.21 22.89
CA LEU A 12 2.58 13.87 23.21
C LEU A 12 1.35 13.14 22.63
N VAL A 13 1.58 12.12 21.81
CA VAL A 13 0.54 11.35 21.11
C VAL A 13 0.73 9.87 21.33
N LYS A 14 -0.36 9.12 21.23
CA LYS A 14 -0.39 7.66 21.35
C LYS A 14 -0.81 7.04 20.01
N GLU A 15 -0.68 5.73 19.92
CA GLU A 15 -1.24 4.96 18.83
C GLU A 15 -2.75 5.21 18.68
N ASN A 16 -3.23 5.34 17.43
CA ASN A 16 -4.59 5.65 17.02
C ASN A 16 -5.07 7.09 17.35
N ASP A 17 -4.21 7.97 17.87
CA ASP A 17 -4.57 9.38 18.02
C ASP A 17 -4.65 10.06 16.65
N ARG A 18 -5.65 10.92 16.48
CA ARG A 18 -5.75 11.82 15.32
C ARG A 18 -4.86 13.04 15.55
N VAL A 19 -4.11 13.39 14.52
CA VAL A 19 -3.22 14.56 14.52
C VAL A 19 -3.51 15.44 13.30
N THR A 20 -3.27 16.73 13.47
CA THR A 20 -3.40 17.72 12.40
C THR A 20 -2.02 18.19 11.95
N ALA A 21 -1.91 18.63 10.69
CA ALA A 21 -0.68 19.20 10.16
C ALA A 21 -0.16 20.35 11.05
N GLY A 22 1.13 20.32 11.39
CA GLY A 22 1.76 21.28 12.29
C GLY A 22 1.58 21.02 13.80
N GLN A 23 0.75 20.05 14.19
CA GLN A 23 0.60 19.67 15.59
C GLN A 23 1.89 19.06 16.15
N THR A 24 2.32 19.51 17.33
CA THR A 24 3.49 18.93 18.00
C THR A 24 3.19 17.52 18.49
N VAL A 25 4.01 16.56 18.05
CA VAL A 25 3.80 15.13 18.38
C VAL A 25 4.89 14.57 19.28
N ALA A 26 6.09 15.12 19.24
CA ALA A 26 7.18 14.75 20.15
C ALA A 26 8.12 15.92 20.36
N ILE A 27 8.86 15.90 21.46
CA ILE A 27 9.88 16.89 21.82
C ILE A 27 11.17 16.15 22.09
N LEU A 28 12.26 16.63 21.46
CA LEU A 28 13.61 16.15 21.66
C LEU A 28 14.32 16.99 22.74
N ASP A 29 15.34 16.44 23.39
CA ASP A 29 16.19 17.19 24.31
C ASP A 29 17.06 18.19 23.52
N GLY A 30 16.69 19.45 23.62
CA GLY A 30 17.29 20.55 22.87
C GLY A 30 18.40 21.31 23.57
N LYS A 31 18.79 20.94 24.81
CA LYS A 31 19.71 21.73 25.63
C LYS A 31 21.04 22.07 24.95
N ASP A 32 21.61 21.10 24.24
CA ASP A 32 22.86 21.32 23.51
C ASP A 32 22.68 22.30 22.33
N TYR A 33 21.51 22.24 21.67
CA TYR A 33 21.15 23.12 20.56
C TYR A 33 20.85 24.53 21.06
N GLU A 34 20.15 24.65 22.18
CA GLU A 34 19.86 25.93 22.83
C GLU A 34 21.18 26.62 23.25
N ALA A 35 22.12 25.89 23.84
CA ALA A 35 23.42 26.42 24.20
C ALA A 35 24.22 26.91 22.97
N LYS A 36 24.14 26.19 21.84
CA LYS A 36 24.76 26.61 20.57
C LYS A 36 24.12 27.88 20.01
N ARG A 37 22.78 27.98 20.06
CA ARG A 37 22.02 29.17 19.66
C ARG A 37 22.48 30.38 20.51
N ASP A 38 22.53 30.23 21.82
CA ASP A 38 22.93 31.31 22.73
C ASP A 38 24.40 31.76 22.47
N GLN A 39 25.29 30.80 22.21
CA GLN A 39 26.67 31.11 21.79
C GLN A 39 26.72 31.91 20.49
N ALA A 40 25.92 31.49 19.48
CA ALA A 40 25.81 32.20 18.21
C ALA A 40 25.23 33.62 18.41
N GLN A 41 24.21 33.76 19.26
CA GLN A 41 23.61 35.05 19.62
C GLN A 41 24.63 36.00 20.25
N TYR A 42 25.46 35.53 21.18
CA TYR A 42 26.55 36.35 21.76
C TYR A 42 27.59 36.77 20.71
N LYS A 43 27.87 35.88 19.73
CA LYS A 43 28.78 36.20 18.63
C LYS A 43 28.20 37.30 17.74
N VAL A 44 26.92 37.25 17.40
CA VAL A 44 26.20 38.29 16.63
C VAL A 44 26.28 39.62 17.39
N THR A 45 25.99 39.62 18.67
CA THR A 45 26.05 40.85 19.49
C THR A 45 27.45 41.47 19.48
N ASN A 46 28.50 40.67 19.64
CA ASN A 46 29.87 41.15 19.63
C ASN A 46 30.28 41.69 18.26
N THR A 47 30.05 40.92 17.18
CA THR A 47 30.40 41.32 15.82
C THR A 47 29.61 42.55 15.35
N LYS A 48 28.36 42.71 15.82
CA LYS A 48 27.60 43.92 15.58
C LYS A 48 28.27 45.15 16.15
N VAL A 49 28.73 45.12 17.41
CA VAL A 49 29.43 46.23 18.05
C VAL A 49 30.73 46.56 17.30
N GLU A 50 31.46 45.54 16.81
CA GLU A 50 32.63 45.72 15.98
C GLU A 50 32.31 46.40 14.65
N TYR A 51 31.25 45.97 13.99
CA TYR A 51 30.75 46.57 12.73
C TYR A 51 30.30 48.01 12.94
N ASP A 52 29.49 48.28 13.95
CA ASP A 52 28.97 49.62 14.25
C ASP A 52 30.16 50.59 14.55
N ARG A 53 31.20 50.13 15.24
CA ARG A 53 32.42 50.91 15.50
C ARG A 53 33.22 51.16 14.22
N ALA A 54 33.39 50.14 13.38
CA ALA A 54 34.11 50.28 12.11
C ALA A 54 33.39 51.27 11.17
N GLN A 55 32.03 51.20 11.16
CA GLN A 55 31.17 52.12 10.40
C GLN A 55 31.37 53.57 10.87
N GLN A 56 31.31 53.81 12.18
CA GLN A 56 31.51 55.16 12.73
C GLN A 56 32.90 55.71 12.41
N LEU A 57 33.97 54.91 12.52
CA LEU A 57 35.31 55.32 12.16
C LEU A 57 35.46 55.62 10.69
N TYR A 58 34.83 54.85 9.83
CA TYR A 58 34.80 55.10 8.37
C TYR A 58 34.09 56.39 8.04
N ASP A 59 32.92 56.64 8.63
CA ASP A 59 32.13 57.87 8.42
C ASP A 59 32.85 59.13 8.87
N LEU A 60 33.70 59.01 9.92
CA LEU A 60 34.56 60.09 10.40
C LEU A 60 35.85 60.22 9.59
N GLY A 61 36.09 59.41 8.56
CA GLY A 61 37.29 59.42 7.75
C GLY A 61 38.53 58.86 8.45
N ALA A 62 38.39 58.25 9.65
CA ALA A 62 39.49 57.66 10.46
C ALA A 62 39.63 56.15 10.24
N GLY A 63 38.68 55.50 9.54
CA GLY A 63 38.70 54.06 9.23
C GLY A 63 38.96 53.78 7.75
N THR A 64 39.46 52.57 7.46
CA THR A 64 39.60 52.11 6.07
C THR A 64 38.36 51.35 5.61
N LYS A 65 38.08 51.45 4.29
CA LYS A 65 36.98 50.66 3.72
C LYS A 65 37.17 49.16 3.96
N GLN A 66 38.40 48.65 3.85
CA GLN A 66 38.73 47.26 4.10
C GLN A 66 38.34 46.79 5.53
N ALA A 67 38.60 47.65 6.55
CA ALA A 67 38.24 47.34 7.94
C ALA A 67 36.71 47.25 8.10
N LEU A 68 35.96 48.16 7.46
CA LEU A 68 34.51 48.15 7.45
C LEU A 68 33.97 46.88 6.75
N ASP A 69 34.45 46.59 5.53
CA ASP A 69 34.02 45.41 4.76
C ASP A 69 34.30 44.11 5.53
N THR A 70 35.46 44.05 6.23
CA THR A 70 35.79 42.89 7.07
C THR A 70 34.87 42.76 8.28
N ALA A 71 34.56 43.86 8.97
CA ALA A 71 33.65 43.85 10.11
C ALA A 71 32.21 43.47 9.68
N GLN A 72 31.76 43.98 8.53
CA GLN A 72 30.46 43.61 7.94
C GLN A 72 30.42 42.13 7.62
N PHE A 73 31.42 41.58 6.93
CA PHE A 73 31.50 40.16 6.62
C PHE A 73 31.44 39.27 7.88
N ASN A 74 32.15 39.66 8.94
CA ASN A 74 32.12 38.93 10.20
C ASN A 74 30.72 38.96 10.85
N TYR A 75 30.06 40.12 10.82
CA TYR A 75 28.68 40.28 11.32
C TYR A 75 27.70 39.43 10.53
N ASP A 76 27.72 39.49 9.21
CA ASP A 76 26.82 38.72 8.33
C ASP A 76 27.02 37.20 8.48
N THR A 77 28.31 36.78 8.67
CA THR A 77 28.62 35.38 8.96
C THR A 77 28.07 34.94 10.31
N ALA A 78 28.18 35.79 11.35
CA ALA A 78 27.63 35.49 12.67
C ALA A 78 26.07 35.41 12.63
N VAL A 79 25.40 36.30 11.90
CA VAL A 79 23.94 36.25 11.71
C VAL A 79 23.53 34.96 11.01
N SER A 80 24.26 34.55 9.98
CA SER A 80 23.98 33.28 9.29
C SER A 80 24.16 32.07 10.19
N THR A 81 25.18 32.09 11.05
CA THR A 81 25.41 31.04 12.03
C THR A 81 24.33 30.99 13.10
N LEU A 82 23.82 32.14 13.55
CA LEU A 82 22.69 32.20 14.46
C LEU A 82 21.42 31.62 13.82
N ALA A 83 21.10 32.02 12.58
CA ALA A 83 19.95 31.49 11.87
C ALA A 83 19.98 29.97 11.72
N GLN A 84 21.18 29.40 11.47
CA GLN A 84 21.32 27.93 11.45
C GLN A 84 21.06 27.31 12.84
N ALA A 85 21.62 27.89 13.91
CA ALA A 85 21.42 27.39 15.28
C ALA A 85 19.96 27.52 15.74
N GLU A 86 19.25 28.58 15.33
CA GLU A 86 17.81 28.74 15.57
C GLU A 86 16.98 27.69 14.84
N SER A 87 17.34 27.38 13.59
CA SER A 87 16.72 26.29 12.83
C SER A 87 16.93 24.95 13.52
N ASP A 88 18.15 24.67 14.00
CA ASP A 88 18.44 23.43 14.72
C ASP A 88 17.62 23.30 16.03
N VAL A 89 17.41 24.40 16.75
CA VAL A 89 16.53 24.43 17.92
C VAL A 89 15.08 24.18 17.52
N ALA A 90 14.61 24.78 16.43
CA ALA A 90 13.24 24.55 15.95
C ALA A 90 12.98 23.07 15.59
N GLU A 91 14.00 22.37 15.08
CA GLU A 91 13.91 20.94 14.74
C GLU A 91 13.88 20.02 15.98
N THR A 92 14.06 20.56 17.21
CA THR A 92 13.86 19.78 18.45
C THR A 92 12.37 19.51 18.72
N VAL A 93 11.47 20.30 18.12
CA VAL A 93 10.03 20.13 18.20
C VAL A 93 9.57 19.39 16.97
N ILE A 94 9.18 18.14 17.14
CA ILE A 94 8.68 17.31 16.03
C ILE A 94 7.21 17.56 15.84
N THR A 95 6.84 18.02 14.65
CA THR A 95 5.46 18.29 14.25
C THR A 95 4.96 17.26 13.24
N ALA A 96 3.64 17.05 13.17
CA ALA A 96 3.00 16.23 12.17
C ALA A 96 3.09 16.93 10.78
N PRO A 97 3.55 16.24 9.73
CA PRO A 97 3.66 16.85 8.40
C PRO A 97 2.33 16.93 7.66
N MET A 98 1.31 16.18 8.11
CA MET A 98 0.00 16.06 7.46
C MET A 98 -1.05 15.69 8.49
N ASP A 99 -2.32 15.90 8.15
CA ASP A 99 -3.45 15.36 8.90
C ASP A 99 -3.48 13.84 8.79
N GLY A 100 -3.86 13.17 9.86
CA GLY A 100 -3.95 11.71 9.83
C GLY A 100 -4.05 11.08 11.21
N VAL A 101 -3.80 9.78 11.26
CA VAL A 101 -3.83 8.95 12.47
C VAL A 101 -2.43 8.38 12.72
N VAL A 102 -2.03 8.34 13.98
CA VAL A 102 -0.77 7.70 14.40
C VAL A 102 -0.92 6.19 14.27
N VAL A 103 -0.12 5.58 13.40
CA VAL A 103 -0.15 4.14 13.12
C VAL A 103 1.05 3.44 13.79
N GLY A 104 0.74 2.47 14.62
CA GLY A 104 1.72 1.76 15.42
C GLY A 104 2.22 2.55 16.61
N GLU A 105 2.95 1.87 17.48
CA GLU A 105 3.43 2.44 18.74
C GLU A 105 4.55 3.46 18.50
N PRO A 106 4.41 4.72 18.98
CA PRO A 106 5.50 5.71 18.94
C PRO A 106 6.71 5.23 19.75
N LYS A 107 7.91 5.72 19.38
CA LYS A 107 9.12 5.44 20.16
C LYS A 107 9.02 6.05 21.56
N THR A 108 9.53 5.32 22.54
CA THR A 108 9.47 5.72 23.96
C THR A 108 10.42 6.86 24.30
N VAL A 109 10.04 7.63 25.34
CA VAL A 109 10.90 8.64 25.95
C VAL A 109 12.24 8.04 26.37
N GLY A 110 13.31 8.78 26.13
CA GLY A 110 14.69 8.33 26.40
C GLY A 110 15.37 7.65 25.21
N THR A 111 14.64 7.25 24.16
CA THR A 111 15.22 6.70 22.93
C THR A 111 16.04 7.78 22.23
N MET A 112 17.22 7.39 21.70
CA MET A 112 18.03 8.27 20.84
C MET A 112 17.41 8.30 19.44
N ALA A 113 16.94 9.44 19.02
CA ALA A 113 16.47 9.69 17.66
C ALA A 113 17.69 10.12 16.82
N VAL A 114 18.09 9.28 15.87
CA VAL A 114 19.28 9.49 15.05
C VAL A 114 18.85 9.98 13.67
N GLN A 115 19.45 11.10 13.25
CA GLN A 115 19.41 11.58 11.88
C GLN A 115 20.33 10.72 11.01
N GLY A 116 19.94 10.39 9.80
CA GLY A 116 20.83 9.70 8.87
C GLY A 116 20.16 9.29 7.58
N ASN A 117 20.98 9.15 6.53
CA ASN A 117 20.50 8.71 5.21
C ASN A 117 20.40 7.18 5.12
N SER A 118 21.19 6.45 5.90
CA SER A 118 21.24 4.99 5.78
C SER A 118 20.33 4.25 6.76
N ASN A 119 20.03 4.81 7.92
CA ASN A 119 19.18 4.16 8.93
C ASN A 119 18.59 5.18 9.93
N PRO A 120 17.70 6.08 9.48
CA PRO A 120 17.11 7.08 10.36
C PRO A 120 16.17 6.42 11.37
N THR A 121 16.14 6.97 12.59
CA THR A 121 15.16 6.51 13.59
C THR A 121 13.77 6.99 13.21
N VAL A 122 12.85 6.08 12.93
CA VAL A 122 11.42 6.41 12.79
C VAL A 122 10.84 6.59 14.18
N ILE A 123 10.44 7.81 14.54
CA ILE A 123 9.86 8.13 15.85
C ILE A 123 8.42 7.62 15.90
N MET A 124 7.64 7.91 14.88
CA MET A 124 6.24 7.46 14.70
C MET A 124 5.88 7.47 13.22
N ARG A 125 4.77 6.84 12.88
CA ARG A 125 4.18 6.87 11.54
C ARG A 125 2.82 7.54 11.62
N ILE A 126 2.55 8.43 10.67
CA ILE A 126 1.25 9.07 10.50
C ILE A 126 0.74 8.66 9.14
N ALA A 127 -0.48 8.17 9.08
CA ALA A 127 -1.15 7.77 7.86
C ALA A 127 -2.48 8.51 7.71
N ASP A 128 -2.78 8.92 6.49
CA ASP A 128 -4.12 9.33 6.14
C ASP A 128 -4.96 8.06 5.95
N THR A 129 -6.01 7.92 6.77
CA THR A 129 -6.92 6.78 6.75
C THR A 129 -8.25 7.13 6.08
N SER A 130 -8.38 8.32 5.50
CA SER A 130 -9.60 8.77 4.83
C SER A 130 -9.89 7.96 3.56
N THR A 131 -8.85 7.54 2.86
CA THR A 131 -8.96 6.68 1.68
C THR A 131 -8.21 5.38 1.93
N LYS A 132 -8.89 4.26 1.73
CA LYS A 132 -8.31 2.93 1.85
C LYS A 132 -8.12 2.33 0.47
N GLN A 133 -7.02 1.64 0.28
CA GLN A 133 -6.71 0.99 -0.98
C GLN A 133 -6.33 -0.48 -0.75
N ILE A 134 -6.74 -1.32 -1.69
CA ILE A 134 -6.28 -2.71 -1.76
C ILE A 134 -5.23 -2.81 -2.85
N LEU A 135 -4.13 -3.47 -2.54
CA LEU A 135 -3.10 -3.81 -3.50
C LEU A 135 -3.23 -5.29 -3.86
N ALA A 136 -3.99 -5.57 -4.92
CA ALA A 136 -4.22 -6.92 -5.40
C ALA A 136 -3.07 -7.40 -6.30
N LYS A 137 -2.68 -8.67 -6.16
CA LYS A 137 -1.72 -9.33 -7.06
C LYS A 137 -2.51 -10.11 -8.11
N VAL A 138 -2.31 -9.78 -9.36
CA VAL A 138 -2.97 -10.42 -10.51
C VAL A 138 -1.93 -11.11 -11.38
N ASP A 139 -2.26 -12.30 -11.85
CA ASP A 139 -1.41 -13.07 -12.76
C ASP A 139 -1.28 -12.37 -14.13
N GLU A 140 -0.16 -12.57 -14.80
CA GLU A 140 0.11 -12.04 -16.14
C GLU A 140 -0.97 -12.46 -17.16
N THR A 141 -1.53 -13.66 -17.01
CA THR A 141 -2.55 -14.20 -17.95
C THR A 141 -3.89 -13.45 -17.85
N ASP A 142 -4.18 -12.84 -16.71
CA ASP A 142 -5.46 -12.19 -16.43
C ASP A 142 -5.39 -10.66 -16.46
N ILE A 143 -4.20 -10.07 -16.32
CA ILE A 143 -4.03 -8.62 -16.28
C ILE A 143 -4.54 -7.91 -17.54
N GLY A 144 -4.47 -8.58 -18.69
CA GLY A 144 -4.97 -8.06 -19.97
C GLY A 144 -6.47 -7.87 -20.04
N LYS A 145 -7.23 -8.48 -19.12
CA LYS A 145 -8.70 -8.38 -19.03
C LYS A 145 -9.16 -7.26 -18.10
N ILE A 146 -8.23 -6.70 -17.28
CA ILE A 146 -8.54 -5.71 -16.27
C ILE A 146 -8.36 -4.30 -16.85
N GLN A 147 -9.30 -3.43 -16.55
CA GLN A 147 -9.29 -2.02 -16.94
C GLN A 147 -9.58 -1.13 -15.74
N VAL A 148 -9.02 0.09 -15.78
CA VAL A 148 -9.31 1.10 -14.76
C VAL A 148 -10.80 1.47 -14.80
N GLY A 149 -11.42 1.56 -13.63
CA GLY A 149 -12.84 1.85 -13.45
C GLY A 149 -13.73 0.62 -13.38
N GLN A 150 -13.19 -0.60 -13.49
CA GLN A 150 -13.98 -1.81 -13.27
C GLN A 150 -14.37 -1.97 -11.81
N ASP A 151 -15.59 -2.47 -11.60
CA ASP A 151 -16.10 -2.82 -10.28
C ASP A 151 -15.45 -4.10 -9.77
N ALA A 152 -15.20 -4.11 -8.48
CA ALA A 152 -14.71 -5.27 -7.79
C ALA A 152 -15.44 -5.47 -6.47
N THR A 153 -15.56 -6.70 -6.06
CA THR A 153 -16.04 -7.07 -4.74
C THR A 153 -14.91 -7.75 -3.98
N PHE A 154 -14.89 -7.61 -2.67
CA PHE A 154 -13.89 -8.31 -1.87
C PHE A 154 -14.43 -8.72 -0.51
N THR A 155 -13.80 -9.74 0.04
CA THR A 155 -14.03 -10.22 1.39
C THR A 155 -12.73 -10.18 2.17
N VAL A 156 -12.81 -9.94 3.47
CA VAL A 156 -11.67 -10.01 4.38
C VAL A 156 -11.88 -11.13 5.39
N ASP A 157 -10.82 -11.81 5.75
CA ASP A 157 -10.91 -12.97 6.66
C ASP A 157 -11.45 -12.59 8.06
N ALA A 158 -11.36 -11.30 8.43
CA ALA A 158 -11.94 -10.80 9.68
C ALA A 158 -13.47 -10.61 9.63
N PHE A 159 -14.06 -10.50 8.45
CA PHE A 159 -15.51 -10.25 8.23
C PHE A 159 -16.01 -11.14 7.10
N THR A 160 -16.07 -12.44 7.35
CA THR A 160 -16.43 -13.47 6.34
C THR A 160 -17.86 -13.35 5.81
N ASP A 161 -18.75 -12.75 6.61
CA ASP A 161 -20.16 -12.59 6.27
C ASP A 161 -20.49 -11.27 5.56
N ARG A 162 -19.46 -10.45 5.30
CA ARG A 162 -19.62 -9.14 4.64
C ARG A 162 -18.81 -9.10 3.35
N THR A 163 -19.49 -8.69 2.27
CA THR A 163 -18.84 -8.36 1.01
C THR A 163 -18.77 -6.84 0.90
N PHE A 164 -17.60 -6.34 0.54
CA PHE A 164 -17.34 -4.94 0.33
C PHE A 164 -17.16 -4.65 -1.15
N THR A 165 -17.34 -3.39 -1.53
CA THR A 165 -17.15 -2.91 -2.90
C THR A 165 -15.88 -2.10 -3.03
N ALA A 166 -15.29 -2.18 -4.21
CA ALA A 166 -14.10 -1.42 -4.58
C ALA A 166 -14.09 -1.18 -6.10
N HIS A 167 -13.29 -0.23 -6.55
CA HIS A 167 -13.11 0.07 -7.96
C HIS A 167 -11.63 0.05 -8.33
N VAL A 168 -11.31 -0.47 -9.51
CA VAL A 168 -9.94 -0.47 -10.02
C VAL A 168 -9.51 0.97 -10.32
N SER A 169 -8.57 1.50 -9.54
CA SER A 169 -8.05 2.86 -9.72
C SER A 169 -6.77 2.90 -10.54
N LYS A 170 -5.92 1.89 -10.41
CA LYS A 170 -4.61 1.87 -11.08
C LYS A 170 -4.14 0.45 -11.36
N ILE A 171 -3.50 0.25 -12.51
CA ILE A 171 -2.81 -0.98 -12.89
C ILE A 171 -1.31 -0.66 -12.99
N ALA A 172 -0.46 -1.42 -12.29
CA ALA A 172 0.99 -1.26 -12.38
C ALA A 172 1.47 -1.66 -13.78
N LYS A 173 2.42 -0.89 -14.31
CA LYS A 173 3.05 -1.17 -15.62
C LYS A 173 4.26 -2.10 -15.51
N THR A 174 4.67 -2.44 -14.29
CA THR A 174 5.80 -3.30 -13.98
C THR A 174 5.34 -4.45 -13.12
N ASP A 175 5.99 -5.58 -13.24
CA ASP A 175 5.75 -6.77 -12.42
C ASP A 175 6.13 -6.55 -10.94
N THR A 176 5.69 -7.43 -10.07
CA THR A 176 5.92 -7.31 -8.63
C THR A 176 7.36 -7.60 -8.21
N SER A 177 8.20 -8.20 -9.07
CA SER A 177 9.61 -8.47 -8.81
C SER A 177 10.48 -7.24 -9.04
N ASN A 178 10.00 -6.27 -9.82
CA ASN A 178 10.72 -5.05 -10.17
C ASN A 178 10.43 -3.95 -9.15
N THR A 179 10.89 -4.16 -7.92
CA THR A 179 10.83 -3.12 -6.88
C THR A 179 11.95 -2.12 -7.15
N TRP A 180 11.62 -0.97 -7.72
CA TRP A 180 12.44 0.24 -7.65
C TRP A 180 12.39 0.73 -6.20
N ASP A 181 13.12 0.04 -5.34
CA ASP A 181 13.22 0.47 -3.95
C ASP A 181 14.11 1.71 -3.92
N THR A 182 13.47 2.89 -3.80
CA THR A 182 14.14 4.20 -3.71
C THR A 182 14.97 4.35 -2.44
N ASN A 183 14.94 3.36 -1.56
CA ASN A 183 15.66 3.35 -0.28
C ASN A 183 16.83 2.36 -0.27
N GLY A 184 17.66 2.29 -1.32
CA GLY A 184 19.07 1.87 -1.27
C GLY A 184 19.50 0.68 -0.37
N THR A 185 18.57 -0.06 0.21
CA THR A 185 18.88 -1.29 0.92
C THR A 185 18.69 -2.44 -0.07
N SER A 186 19.72 -2.66 -0.87
CA SER A 186 19.89 -3.92 -1.57
C SER A 186 19.93 -5.02 -0.52
N SER A 187 18.79 -5.60 -0.19
CA SER A 187 18.80 -6.95 0.33
C SER A 187 19.25 -7.84 -0.83
N THR A 188 20.56 -8.02 -0.91
CA THR A 188 21.15 -9.11 -1.67
C THR A 188 20.69 -10.41 -1.03
N SER A 189 19.44 -10.80 -1.26
CA SER A 189 19.06 -12.18 -1.12
C SER A 189 19.78 -12.90 -2.25
N SER A 190 20.92 -13.50 -1.92
CA SER A 190 21.55 -14.56 -2.69
C SER A 190 20.50 -15.64 -2.97
N SER A 191 19.78 -15.46 -4.08
CA SER A 191 18.94 -16.50 -4.64
C SER A 191 19.86 -17.62 -5.12
N SER A 192 19.95 -18.67 -4.32
CA SER A 192 20.32 -19.97 -4.84
C SER A 192 19.39 -20.26 -6.03
N SER A 193 20.01 -20.40 -7.18
CA SER A 193 19.41 -20.79 -8.44
C SER A 193 18.69 -22.13 -8.36
N ASN A 194 17.42 -22.09 -7.98
CA ASN A 194 16.47 -23.11 -8.36
C ASN A 194 15.56 -22.47 -9.39
N SER A 195 15.73 -22.84 -10.64
CA SER A 195 14.90 -22.43 -11.79
C SER A 195 13.53 -23.13 -11.72
N SER A 196 12.72 -22.79 -10.73
CA SER A 196 11.28 -22.94 -10.83
C SER A 196 10.77 -21.69 -11.55
N ALA A 197 10.01 -21.86 -12.63
CA ALA A 197 9.35 -20.78 -13.32
C ALA A 197 8.57 -19.95 -12.29
N SER A 198 9.04 -18.74 -11.98
CA SER A 198 8.34 -17.87 -11.06
C SER A 198 7.14 -17.30 -11.80
N VAL A 199 5.96 -17.46 -11.22
CA VAL A 199 4.74 -16.83 -11.74
C VAL A 199 4.90 -15.32 -11.66
N ILE A 200 4.63 -14.63 -12.76
CA ILE A 200 4.72 -13.18 -12.84
C ILE A 200 3.40 -12.58 -12.42
N TYR A 201 3.46 -11.65 -11.47
CA TYR A 201 2.29 -10.93 -10.96
C TYR A 201 2.43 -9.44 -11.20
N TYR A 202 1.30 -8.77 -11.38
CA TYR A 202 1.18 -7.33 -11.47
C TYR A 202 0.33 -6.81 -10.30
N TYR A 203 0.67 -5.61 -9.80
CA TYR A 203 -0.16 -4.96 -8.81
C TYR A 203 -1.31 -4.19 -9.47
N VAL A 204 -2.52 -4.45 -8.98
CA VAL A 204 -3.71 -3.67 -9.27
C VAL A 204 -4.13 -2.97 -7.98
N THR A 205 -4.23 -1.65 -8.02
CA THR A 205 -4.72 -0.85 -6.90
C THR A 205 -6.21 -0.64 -7.05
N LEU A 206 -6.95 -0.94 -6.00
CA LEU A 206 -8.39 -0.72 -5.94
C LEU A 206 -8.67 0.28 -4.82
N ASP A 207 -9.50 1.27 -5.12
CA ASP A 207 -10.04 2.18 -4.12
C ASP A 207 -11.26 1.53 -3.46
N VAL A 208 -11.31 1.58 -2.13
CA VAL A 208 -12.27 0.86 -1.31
C VAL A 208 -13.35 1.81 -0.80
N ASP A 209 -14.60 1.39 -0.93
CA ASP A 209 -15.74 2.04 -0.30
C ASP A 209 -15.95 1.44 1.10
N ASP A 210 -15.48 2.12 2.15
CA ASP A 210 -15.66 1.71 3.54
C ASP A 210 -16.31 2.82 4.37
N PRO A 211 -17.64 3.03 4.19
CA PRO A 211 -18.36 4.10 4.89
C PRO A 211 -18.41 3.91 6.41
N ASP A 212 -18.27 2.67 6.88
CA ASP A 212 -18.36 2.32 8.31
C ASP A 212 -17.00 2.37 9.02
N ASP A 213 -15.90 2.61 8.31
CA ASP A 213 -14.51 2.64 8.81
C ASP A 213 -14.11 1.38 9.61
N VAL A 214 -14.63 0.21 9.18
CA VAL A 214 -14.41 -1.09 9.86
C VAL A 214 -13.10 -1.75 9.43
N LEU A 215 -12.64 -1.46 8.22
CA LEU A 215 -11.43 -2.05 7.65
C LEU A 215 -10.18 -1.41 8.27
N LYS A 216 -9.23 -2.25 8.64
CA LYS A 216 -7.96 -1.82 9.22
C LYS A 216 -6.80 -2.04 8.24
N LEU A 217 -5.79 -1.18 8.35
CA LEU A 217 -4.58 -1.30 7.55
C LEU A 217 -3.88 -2.63 7.83
N GLY A 218 -3.39 -3.28 6.77
CA GLY A 218 -2.69 -4.57 6.89
C GLY A 218 -3.59 -5.81 6.89
N MET A 219 -4.92 -5.64 6.74
CA MET A 219 -5.81 -6.79 6.53
C MET A 219 -5.55 -7.43 5.16
N THR A 220 -5.74 -8.75 5.09
CA THR A 220 -5.70 -9.50 3.83
C THR A 220 -7.10 -9.58 3.26
N ALA A 221 -7.24 -9.24 1.99
CA ALA A 221 -8.50 -9.30 1.25
C ALA A 221 -8.42 -10.30 0.09
N ARG A 222 -9.53 -10.95 -0.19
CA ARG A 222 -9.76 -11.71 -1.43
C ARG A 222 -10.63 -10.88 -2.33
N VAL A 223 -10.14 -10.59 -3.52
CA VAL A 223 -10.75 -9.64 -4.45
C VAL A 223 -11.21 -10.37 -5.70
N ASP A 224 -12.45 -10.14 -6.08
CA ASP A 224 -13.07 -10.59 -7.32
C ASP A 224 -13.34 -9.37 -8.21
N ILE A 225 -12.60 -9.25 -9.32
CA ILE A 225 -12.73 -8.13 -10.25
C ILE A 225 -13.67 -8.54 -11.38
N THR A 226 -14.73 -7.75 -11.60
CA THR A 226 -15.69 -7.98 -12.69
C THR A 226 -15.07 -7.50 -14.00
N THR A 227 -14.61 -8.45 -14.83
CA THR A 227 -13.96 -8.12 -16.10
C THR A 227 -14.95 -7.82 -17.22
N SER A 228 -16.14 -8.41 -17.16
CA SER A 228 -17.23 -8.14 -18.11
C SER A 228 -18.56 -8.46 -17.47
N GLN A 229 -19.56 -7.63 -17.76
CA GLN A 229 -20.93 -7.79 -17.30
C GLN A 229 -21.87 -7.53 -18.47
N LYS A 230 -22.95 -8.28 -18.51
CA LYS A 230 -24.02 -8.08 -19.47
C LYS A 230 -25.35 -8.34 -18.80
N ASP A 231 -26.21 -7.33 -18.82
CA ASP A 231 -27.59 -7.45 -18.33
C ASP A 231 -28.45 -8.15 -19.35
N ASP A 232 -29.49 -8.83 -18.90
CA ASP A 232 -30.50 -9.52 -19.73
C ASP A 232 -29.91 -10.57 -20.70
N ALA A 233 -28.80 -11.22 -20.34
CA ALA A 233 -28.20 -12.27 -21.14
C ALA A 233 -28.99 -13.60 -21.00
N LEU A 234 -29.22 -14.30 -22.14
CA LEU A 234 -29.68 -15.67 -22.11
C LEU A 234 -28.53 -16.58 -21.68
N VAL A 235 -28.67 -17.25 -20.55
CA VAL A 235 -27.60 -18.08 -19.99
C VAL A 235 -28.02 -19.53 -19.84
N VAL A 236 -27.06 -20.43 -19.96
CA VAL A 236 -27.23 -21.86 -19.64
C VAL A 236 -26.10 -22.29 -18.68
N PRO A 237 -26.35 -23.26 -17.78
CA PRO A 237 -25.29 -23.82 -16.97
C PRO A 237 -24.18 -24.42 -17.85
N ILE A 238 -22.91 -24.20 -17.48
CA ILE A 238 -21.74 -24.74 -18.22
C ILE A 238 -21.86 -26.26 -18.40
N ALA A 239 -22.43 -26.97 -17.41
CA ALA A 239 -22.64 -28.41 -17.47
C ALA A 239 -23.59 -28.86 -18.61
N ALA A 240 -24.39 -27.95 -19.17
CA ALA A 240 -25.25 -28.24 -20.32
C ALA A 240 -24.53 -28.04 -21.67
N LEU A 241 -23.44 -27.27 -21.68
CA LEU A 241 -22.65 -27.00 -22.88
C LEU A 241 -21.82 -28.22 -23.24
N LYS A 242 -21.87 -28.62 -24.49
CA LYS A 242 -21.07 -29.71 -25.09
C LYS A 242 -20.34 -29.19 -26.32
N THR A 243 -19.19 -29.77 -26.61
CA THR A 243 -18.39 -29.42 -27.78
C THR A 243 -18.17 -30.65 -28.65
N ASN A 244 -18.27 -30.50 -29.96
CA ASN A 244 -17.89 -31.49 -30.96
C ASN A 244 -16.98 -30.85 -32.02
N ASP A 245 -16.62 -31.61 -33.05
CA ASP A 245 -15.76 -31.13 -34.15
C ASP A 245 -16.38 -29.96 -34.94
N SER A 246 -17.69 -29.73 -34.82
CA SER A 246 -18.42 -28.66 -35.50
C SER A 246 -18.65 -27.42 -34.63
N GLY A 247 -18.25 -27.44 -33.33
CA GLY A 247 -18.40 -26.32 -32.41
C GLY A 247 -19.17 -26.67 -31.12
N SER A 248 -19.67 -25.65 -30.45
CA SER A 248 -20.42 -25.77 -29.21
C SER A 248 -21.92 -26.07 -29.51
N TYR A 249 -22.53 -26.97 -28.76
CA TYR A 249 -23.93 -27.29 -28.84
C TYR A 249 -24.53 -27.60 -27.48
N VAL A 250 -25.83 -27.47 -27.35
CA VAL A 250 -26.62 -27.93 -26.18
C VAL A 250 -27.66 -28.97 -26.62
N ILE A 251 -28.03 -29.83 -25.68
CA ILE A 251 -29.12 -30.79 -25.90
C ILE A 251 -30.41 -30.15 -25.38
N ARG A 252 -31.25 -29.69 -26.32
CA ARG A 252 -32.58 -29.18 -26.01
C ARG A 252 -33.54 -30.35 -25.83
N VAL A 253 -34.44 -30.25 -24.83
CA VAL A 253 -35.51 -31.22 -24.59
C VAL A 253 -36.83 -30.60 -25.02
N ASP A 254 -37.47 -31.19 -26.00
CA ASP A 254 -38.79 -30.77 -26.51
C ASP A 254 -39.91 -31.10 -25.51
N ALA A 255 -41.10 -30.52 -25.71
CA ALA A 255 -42.29 -30.77 -24.90
C ALA A 255 -42.71 -32.26 -24.83
N ASN A 256 -42.32 -33.03 -25.84
CA ASN A 256 -42.58 -34.49 -25.93
C ASN A 256 -41.46 -35.34 -25.26
N GLY A 257 -40.45 -34.70 -24.65
CA GLY A 257 -39.29 -35.39 -24.03
C GLY A 257 -38.25 -35.86 -25.05
N GLN A 258 -38.34 -35.49 -26.32
CA GLN A 258 -37.30 -35.78 -27.31
C GLN A 258 -36.14 -34.84 -27.16
N THR A 259 -34.92 -35.35 -27.38
CA THR A 259 -33.70 -34.60 -27.29
C THR A 259 -33.15 -34.24 -28.66
N GLU A 260 -32.85 -32.97 -28.87
CA GLU A 260 -32.28 -32.46 -30.12
C GLU A 260 -30.93 -31.74 -29.80
N GLN A 261 -29.93 -31.98 -30.66
CA GLN A 261 -28.65 -31.24 -30.58
C GLN A 261 -28.84 -29.92 -31.33
N VAL A 262 -28.74 -28.81 -30.56
CA VAL A 262 -28.87 -27.48 -31.13
C VAL A 262 -27.48 -26.81 -31.09
N PRO A 263 -26.88 -26.45 -32.22
CA PRO A 263 -25.66 -25.70 -32.28
C PRO A 263 -25.87 -24.30 -31.67
N VAL A 264 -24.97 -23.86 -30.82
CA VAL A 264 -25.09 -22.58 -30.15
C VAL A 264 -23.80 -21.75 -30.32
N THR A 265 -23.99 -20.44 -30.40
CA THR A 265 -22.88 -19.49 -30.30
C THR A 265 -22.82 -18.97 -28.88
N THR A 266 -21.66 -19.12 -28.24
CA THR A 266 -21.45 -18.72 -26.87
C THR A 266 -20.84 -17.31 -26.80
N GLY A 267 -21.17 -16.57 -25.74
CA GLY A 267 -20.63 -15.25 -25.41
C GLY A 267 -19.74 -15.29 -24.17
N ILE A 268 -20.12 -14.53 -23.15
CA ILE A 268 -19.37 -14.41 -21.88
C ILE A 268 -19.52 -15.70 -21.06
N TYR A 269 -18.42 -16.13 -20.42
CA TYR A 269 -18.37 -17.25 -19.50
C TYR A 269 -18.24 -16.74 -18.06
N SER A 270 -19.04 -17.30 -17.16
CA SER A 270 -18.80 -17.21 -15.71
C SER A 270 -18.45 -18.58 -15.14
N ASP A 271 -18.24 -18.69 -13.84
CA ASP A 271 -17.90 -19.98 -13.20
C ASP A 271 -19.01 -21.03 -13.30
N GLU A 272 -20.28 -20.62 -13.38
CA GLU A 272 -21.43 -21.54 -13.39
C GLU A 272 -22.20 -21.50 -14.68
N TYR A 273 -22.20 -20.40 -15.42
CA TYR A 273 -23.05 -20.14 -16.57
C TYR A 273 -22.26 -19.67 -17.78
N VAL A 274 -22.83 -19.91 -18.96
CA VAL A 274 -22.33 -19.38 -20.22
C VAL A 274 -23.46 -18.63 -20.95
N GLU A 275 -23.16 -17.48 -21.50
CA GLU A 275 -24.07 -16.71 -22.33
C GLU A 275 -24.28 -17.42 -23.67
N ILE A 276 -25.51 -17.46 -24.14
CA ILE A 276 -25.88 -17.96 -25.46
C ILE A 276 -26.32 -16.78 -26.32
N LEU A 277 -25.56 -16.51 -27.37
CA LEU A 277 -25.84 -15.44 -28.33
C LEU A 277 -26.83 -15.85 -29.40
N SER A 278 -26.85 -17.14 -29.77
CA SER A 278 -27.79 -17.70 -30.75
C SER A 278 -27.96 -19.21 -30.59
N GLY A 279 -29.08 -19.72 -31.06
CA GLY A 279 -29.42 -21.16 -31.06
C GLY A 279 -30.48 -21.56 -30.06
N LEU A 280 -30.72 -20.78 -28.99
CA LEU A 280 -31.76 -21.03 -28.00
C LEU A 280 -32.68 -19.81 -27.83
N THR A 281 -33.85 -20.05 -27.29
CA THR A 281 -34.83 -19.03 -26.90
C THR A 281 -35.14 -19.13 -25.39
N GLN A 282 -35.58 -18.02 -24.81
CA GLN A 282 -35.99 -18.01 -23.42
C GLN A 282 -37.13 -19.01 -23.17
N GLY A 283 -36.95 -19.91 -22.22
CA GLY A 283 -37.93 -20.97 -21.87
C GLY A 283 -37.57 -22.34 -22.43
N ASP A 284 -36.58 -22.47 -23.31
CA ASP A 284 -36.08 -23.77 -23.77
C ASP A 284 -35.52 -24.58 -22.61
N LYS A 285 -35.85 -25.89 -22.59
CA LYS A 285 -35.31 -26.83 -21.58
C LYS A 285 -34.06 -27.47 -22.12
N VAL A 286 -32.95 -27.38 -21.35
CA VAL A 286 -31.67 -28.00 -21.70
C VAL A 286 -31.37 -29.17 -20.79
N SER A 287 -30.80 -30.23 -21.36
CA SER A 287 -30.38 -31.42 -20.61
C SER A 287 -29.00 -31.21 -19.97
N ILE A 288 -28.94 -31.39 -18.66
CA ILE A 288 -27.69 -31.40 -17.89
C ILE A 288 -27.33 -32.84 -17.58
N ALA A 289 -26.12 -33.28 -17.87
CA ALA A 289 -25.59 -34.54 -17.43
C ALA A 289 -25.38 -34.52 -15.91
N TYR A 290 -26.29 -35.10 -15.16
CA TYR A 290 -26.09 -35.24 -13.70
C TYR A 290 -25.09 -36.38 -13.45
N THR A 291 -23.85 -36.05 -13.10
CA THR A 291 -22.92 -37.02 -12.55
C THR A 291 -23.21 -37.14 -11.06
N ALA A 292 -23.98 -38.15 -10.67
CA ALA A 292 -24.16 -38.46 -9.27
C ALA A 292 -22.78 -38.76 -8.65
N SER A 293 -22.36 -37.93 -7.74
CA SER A 293 -21.17 -38.18 -6.93
C SER A 293 -21.42 -39.47 -6.14
N SER A 294 -20.90 -40.60 -6.63
CA SER A 294 -20.92 -41.85 -5.91
C SER A 294 -19.95 -41.69 -4.69
N LYS A 295 -20.54 -41.47 -3.51
CA LYS A 295 -19.85 -41.70 -2.26
C LYS A 295 -19.41 -43.20 -2.25
N SER A 296 -18.17 -43.43 -2.62
CA SER A 296 -17.56 -44.74 -2.42
C SER A 296 -17.44 -45.01 -0.90
N SER A 297 -18.40 -45.77 -0.39
CA SER A 297 -18.27 -46.38 0.92
C SER A 297 -17.16 -47.47 0.81
N SER A 298 -15.94 -47.12 1.17
CA SER A 298 -14.88 -48.10 1.36
C SER A 298 -15.22 -48.94 2.58
N SER A 299 -15.88 -50.08 2.36
CA SER A 299 -15.98 -51.16 3.36
C SER A 299 -14.59 -51.78 3.53
N ASN A 300 -13.89 -51.40 4.57
CA ASN A 300 -12.65 -51.97 4.99
C ASN A 300 -12.93 -53.37 5.62
N SER A 301 -12.90 -54.39 4.80
CA SER A 301 -12.94 -55.80 5.31
C SER A 301 -11.53 -56.20 5.78
N ASN A 302 -11.31 -56.01 7.05
CA ASN A 302 -10.11 -56.43 7.77
C ASN A 302 -10.12 -57.99 7.89
N LYS A 303 -9.54 -58.73 6.93
CA LYS A 303 -9.23 -60.13 7.05
C LYS A 303 -8.03 -60.30 7.99
N ARG A 304 -8.32 -60.68 9.23
CA ARG A 304 -7.31 -61.21 10.17
C ARG A 304 -6.77 -62.50 9.60
N GLN A 305 -5.52 -62.50 9.21
CA GLN A 305 -4.73 -63.73 8.98
C GLN A 305 -4.12 -64.18 10.32
N GLY A 306 -4.51 -65.36 10.79
CA GLY A 306 -3.94 -65.96 11.97
C GLY A 306 -2.50 -66.52 11.72
N PRO A 307 -1.72 -66.73 12.75
CA PRO A 307 -0.33 -67.23 12.66
C PRO A 307 -0.24 -68.65 12.15
N PRO A 308 0.88 -69.06 11.45
CA PRO A 308 1.09 -70.44 11.01
C PRO A 308 1.44 -71.36 12.17
N PRO A 309 1.05 -72.65 12.10
CA PRO A 309 1.47 -73.65 13.09
C PRO A 309 2.95 -74.04 12.90
N MET A 310 3.56 -74.45 14.01
CA MET A 310 4.95 -74.91 14.13
C MET A 310 5.34 -76.02 13.16
#